data_9090ad317dae5e11de478e44c08b1add
#
_entry.id   9090ad317dae5e11de478e44c08b1add
#
_cell.length_a   1.000
_cell.length_b   1.000
_cell.length_c   1.000
_cell.angle_alpha   90.00
_cell.angle_beta   90.00
_cell.angle_gamma   90.00
#
_symmetry.space_group_name_H-M   'P 1'
#
loop_
_entity.id
_entity.type
_entity.pdbx_description
1 polymer ?
#
loop_
_entity_poly.entity_id
_entity_poly.type
_entity_poly.pdbx_seq_one_letter_code
_entity_poly.pdbx_strand_id
1 'polypeptide(L)'
;WKKDVNNTEKMCSDVYDFTKESIQKFKDAGANIGMVQVGNEITNGLLGIYSNRDKGESFNVIWGDKKKSTEVNKYLKAGIKAVREYTPQALVALHLETPNVWKYKTIMNTWKRDNVDYDVLGSSYYPFWSIAAKANTPKTLKDVQTLAASYGKMFAVFETSWVNSLNDGDGTPNSIGDSTNTGAYEVGPQGQVNELTDLYDTVLSQDNGLGTFYWEGAWIPVKAGWTNWEYNKQIADQYGTGWASKGALGYFPDSKMYYKGKAAWGGTSWDNQALFDINGYPLQSLKFYKDSVSKGKEQIIALKIVDKNGKEVYATQYVKVEVGKSRTITLPKFSGYYPKNKKYNMTLKGTQEGNTVQKVVYTRTAAGPAISYNYRVKVTKKNYKLYKNFKWKKSKTKVYKKTYVAKYRYDHKNGNKYLALYTKGGKFVGYINKKAVKRLGSATQPEQGKAYTYGKRVKIKGKKYKLYKNFKWKK
;
A
#
# COMPACT_ATOMS: atom_id res chain seq x y z
N TRP A 1 -6.19 21.09 16.01
CA TRP A 1 -6.13 20.94 14.55
C TRP A 1 -7.47 21.23 13.85
N LYS A 2 -8.64 20.88 14.45
CA LYS A 2 -9.96 21.08 13.80
C LYS A 2 -10.20 22.55 13.32
N LYS A 3 -9.72 23.54 14.05
CA LYS A 3 -9.83 24.96 13.67
C LYS A 3 -8.91 25.33 12.51
N ASP A 4 -7.89 24.55 12.24
CA ASP A 4 -6.84 24.81 11.25
C ASP A 4 -7.01 23.99 9.96
N VAL A 5 -8.09 23.22 9.84
CA VAL A 5 -8.36 22.27 8.74
C VAL A 5 -8.27 22.88 7.33
N ASN A 6 -8.51 24.19 7.19
CA ASN A 6 -8.41 24.91 5.91
C ASN A 6 -7.03 25.56 5.67
N ASN A 7 -6.08 25.38 6.59
CA ASN A 7 -4.72 25.90 6.48
C ASN A 7 -3.71 24.75 6.41
N THR A 8 -3.35 24.34 5.21
CA THR A 8 -2.46 23.20 4.96
C THR A 8 -1.09 23.35 5.65
N GLU A 9 -0.52 24.57 5.70
CA GLU A 9 0.79 24.80 6.32
C GLU A 9 0.72 24.64 7.83
N LYS A 10 -0.31 25.22 8.46
CA LYS A 10 -0.54 25.05 9.89
C LYS A 10 -0.82 23.60 10.25
N MET A 11 -1.62 22.89 9.46
CA MET A 11 -1.87 21.45 9.64
C MET A 11 -0.59 20.62 9.54
N CYS A 12 0.31 20.94 8.60
CA CYS A 12 1.61 20.29 8.53
C CYS A 12 2.46 20.53 9.78
N SER A 13 2.46 21.78 10.31
CA SER A 13 3.14 22.09 11.56
C SER A 13 2.54 21.30 12.73
N ASP A 14 1.22 21.27 12.85
CA ASP A 14 0.52 20.55 13.93
C ASP A 14 0.83 19.03 13.90
N VAL A 15 0.86 18.42 12.70
CA VAL A 15 1.22 17.00 12.55
C VAL A 15 2.68 16.74 12.93
N TYR A 16 3.57 17.60 12.50
CA TYR A 16 4.99 17.51 12.84
C TYR A 16 5.19 17.61 14.36
N ASP A 17 4.63 18.65 14.99
CA ASP A 17 4.78 18.92 16.42
C ASP A 17 4.16 17.81 17.27
N PHE A 18 2.94 17.35 16.92
CA PHE A 18 2.30 16.21 17.59
C PHE A 18 3.14 14.94 17.52
N THR A 19 3.68 14.64 16.33
CA THR A 19 4.51 13.43 16.13
C THR A 19 5.81 13.54 16.92
N LYS A 20 6.48 14.69 16.89
CA LYS A 20 7.69 14.99 17.68
C LYS A 20 7.44 14.81 19.16
N GLU A 21 6.41 15.46 19.71
CA GLU A 21 6.07 15.41 21.13
C GLU A 21 5.73 13.99 21.57
N SER A 22 4.99 13.23 20.75
CA SER A 22 4.66 11.84 21.03
C SER A 22 5.93 10.98 21.11
N ILE A 23 6.82 11.10 20.11
CA ILE A 23 8.11 10.38 20.12
C ILE A 23 8.93 10.73 21.35
N GLN A 24 8.99 12.02 21.71
CA GLN A 24 9.76 12.46 22.87
C GLN A 24 9.21 11.86 24.16
N LYS A 25 7.89 11.89 24.36
CA LYS A 25 7.24 11.29 25.55
C LYS A 25 7.53 9.80 25.69
N PHE A 26 7.48 9.05 24.58
CA PHE A 26 7.83 7.62 24.59
C PHE A 26 9.31 7.40 24.95
N LYS A 27 10.21 8.21 24.40
CA LYS A 27 11.65 8.12 24.70
C LYS A 27 11.96 8.48 26.15
N ASP A 28 11.34 9.53 26.66
CA ASP A 28 11.49 9.96 28.06
C ASP A 28 10.97 8.89 29.04
N ALA A 29 9.96 8.12 28.61
CA ALA A 29 9.47 6.94 29.34
C ALA A 29 10.35 5.68 29.15
N GLY A 30 11.49 5.78 28.46
CA GLY A 30 12.43 4.66 28.25
C GLY A 30 12.06 3.70 27.12
N ALA A 31 11.09 4.05 26.24
CA ALA A 31 10.70 3.17 25.16
C ALA A 31 11.77 3.11 24.05
N ASN A 32 12.06 1.88 23.59
CA ASN A 32 12.84 1.64 22.39
C ASN A 32 11.91 1.59 21.16
N ILE A 33 11.89 2.69 20.40
CA ILE A 33 10.96 2.85 19.28
C ILE A 33 11.55 2.18 18.03
N GLY A 34 10.99 1.04 17.63
CA GLY A 34 11.40 0.30 16.43
C GLY A 34 10.64 0.70 15.15
N MET A 35 9.40 1.17 15.29
CA MET A 35 8.56 1.58 14.16
C MET A 35 7.56 2.65 14.59
N VAL A 36 7.26 3.59 13.70
CA VAL A 36 6.21 4.60 13.89
C VAL A 36 5.26 4.56 12.70
N GLN A 37 3.98 4.29 13.00
CA GLN A 37 2.90 4.38 12.04
C GLN A 37 2.39 5.82 11.99
N VAL A 38 2.43 6.44 10.80
CA VAL A 38 1.92 7.79 10.56
C VAL A 38 0.54 7.71 9.91
N GLY A 39 -0.50 7.97 10.71
CA GLY A 39 -1.91 7.79 10.34
C GLY A 39 -2.38 6.35 10.48
N ASN A 40 -3.65 6.17 10.80
CA ASN A 40 -4.31 4.86 10.95
C ASN A 40 -5.39 4.69 9.88
N GLU A 41 -5.34 3.57 9.14
CA GLU A 41 -6.34 3.23 8.10
C GLU A 41 -6.71 4.41 7.17
N ILE A 42 -5.70 5.09 6.66
CA ILE A 42 -5.86 6.35 5.93
C ILE A 42 -6.50 6.23 4.53
N THR A 43 -7.06 5.08 4.20
CA THR A 43 -7.71 4.82 2.91
C THR A 43 -8.78 5.86 2.58
N ASN A 44 -9.59 6.20 3.57
CA ASN A 44 -10.70 7.14 3.41
C ASN A 44 -10.33 8.59 3.79
N GLY A 45 -9.04 8.85 3.97
CA GLY A 45 -8.51 10.19 4.20
C GLY A 45 -7.84 10.41 5.53
N LEU A 46 -7.46 11.65 5.79
CA LEU A 46 -6.72 12.05 6.98
C LEU A 46 -7.02 13.54 7.29
N LEU A 47 -7.20 13.85 8.59
CA LEU A 47 -7.18 15.22 9.14
C LEU A 47 -8.03 16.25 8.38
N GLY A 48 -9.33 15.95 8.21
CA GLY A 48 -10.29 16.84 7.57
C GLY A 48 -10.49 16.59 6.07
N ILE A 49 -9.61 15.83 5.42
CA ILE A 49 -9.75 15.41 4.04
C ILE A 49 -10.23 13.96 4.03
N TYR A 50 -11.54 13.76 3.93
CA TYR A 50 -12.17 12.44 3.99
C TYR A 50 -13.09 12.19 2.80
N SER A 51 -13.28 10.91 2.44
CA SER A 51 -14.42 10.45 1.64
C SER A 51 -15.66 10.32 2.54
N ASN A 52 -16.80 10.79 2.07
CA ASN A 52 -18.05 10.63 2.78
C ASN A 52 -18.70 9.31 2.37
N ARG A 53 -18.46 8.26 3.15
CA ARG A 53 -19.01 6.90 2.89
C ARG A 53 -20.54 6.86 2.96
N ASP A 54 -21.15 7.66 3.82
CA ASP A 54 -22.62 7.73 3.95
C ASP A 54 -23.27 8.31 2.69
N LYS A 55 -22.53 9.10 1.93
CA LYS A 55 -22.92 9.58 0.60
C LYS A 55 -22.45 8.69 -0.56
N GLY A 56 -21.97 7.49 -0.25
CA GLY A 56 -21.49 6.55 -1.26
C GLY A 56 -20.16 6.94 -1.91
N GLU A 57 -19.40 7.88 -1.32
CA GLU A 57 -18.09 8.25 -1.83
C GLU A 57 -17.07 7.13 -1.57
N SER A 58 -16.23 6.85 -2.56
CA SER A 58 -15.11 5.93 -2.42
C SER A 58 -13.80 6.66 -2.14
N PHE A 59 -12.75 5.93 -1.78
CA PHE A 59 -11.40 6.44 -1.60
C PHE A 59 -10.88 7.26 -2.81
N ASN A 60 -11.44 7.06 -4.01
CA ASN A 60 -11.06 7.78 -5.22
C ASN A 60 -11.34 9.28 -5.19
N VAL A 61 -12.29 9.75 -4.38
CA VAL A 61 -12.55 11.20 -4.25
C VAL A 61 -11.36 11.93 -3.62
N ILE A 62 -10.46 11.18 -2.96
CA ILE A 62 -9.21 11.70 -2.39
C ILE A 62 -8.03 11.32 -3.27
N TRP A 63 -7.82 10.01 -3.43
CA TRP A 63 -6.60 9.48 -4.06
C TRP A 63 -6.60 9.57 -5.57
N GLY A 64 -7.79 9.64 -6.21
CA GLY A 64 -7.96 9.96 -7.62
C GLY A 64 -7.87 11.46 -7.93
N ASP A 65 -8.14 12.32 -6.95
CA ASP A 65 -7.99 13.77 -7.06
C ASP A 65 -6.55 14.19 -6.71
N LYS A 66 -5.90 14.89 -7.65
CA LYS A 66 -4.50 15.29 -7.48
C LYS A 66 -4.31 16.30 -6.36
N LYS A 67 -5.24 17.26 -6.19
CA LYS A 67 -5.13 18.33 -5.17
C LYS A 67 -5.27 17.72 -3.78
N LYS A 68 -6.35 16.98 -3.54
CA LYS A 68 -6.62 16.32 -2.25
C LYS A 68 -5.52 15.33 -1.87
N SER A 69 -5.12 14.44 -2.79
CA SER A 69 -4.06 13.46 -2.50
C SER A 69 -2.70 14.12 -2.24
N THR A 70 -2.36 15.21 -2.93
CA THR A 70 -1.13 15.96 -2.64
C THR A 70 -1.18 16.62 -1.27
N GLU A 71 -2.34 17.11 -0.84
CA GLU A 71 -2.52 17.71 0.48
C GLU A 71 -2.38 16.68 1.61
N VAL A 72 -3.06 15.54 1.50
CA VAL A 72 -2.88 14.41 2.44
C VAL A 72 -1.41 13.97 2.49
N ASN A 73 -0.75 13.88 1.33
CA ASN A 73 0.67 13.51 1.27
C ASN A 73 1.59 14.53 1.95
N LYS A 74 1.23 15.82 2.00
CA LYS A 74 1.97 16.82 2.79
C LYS A 74 1.86 16.54 4.29
N TYR A 75 0.67 16.18 4.79
CA TYR A 75 0.48 15.82 6.20
C TYR A 75 1.31 14.58 6.56
N LEU A 76 1.25 13.53 5.73
CA LEU A 76 2.08 12.35 5.94
C LEU A 76 3.58 12.69 5.97
N LYS A 77 4.05 13.52 5.04
CA LYS A 77 5.45 13.94 4.99
C LYS A 77 5.87 14.76 6.22
N ALA A 78 4.99 15.55 6.80
CA ALA A 78 5.25 16.30 8.01
C ALA A 78 5.48 15.36 9.22
N GLY A 79 4.61 14.37 9.43
CA GLY A 79 4.80 13.35 10.46
C GLY A 79 6.05 12.50 10.22
N ILE A 80 6.27 12.05 8.98
CA ILE A 80 7.46 11.29 8.59
C ILE A 80 8.75 12.08 8.88
N LYS A 81 8.76 13.38 8.59
CA LYS A 81 9.91 14.26 8.89
C LYS A 81 10.24 14.23 10.38
N ALA A 82 9.24 14.35 11.26
CA ALA A 82 9.46 14.27 12.69
C ALA A 82 10.03 12.89 13.11
N VAL A 83 9.51 11.79 12.54
CA VAL A 83 10.05 10.45 12.82
C VAL A 83 11.53 10.36 12.41
N ARG A 84 11.87 10.80 11.21
CA ARG A 84 13.26 10.75 10.70
C ARG A 84 14.22 11.62 11.52
N GLU A 85 13.75 12.72 12.06
CA GLU A 85 14.58 13.64 12.86
C GLU A 85 14.76 13.15 14.31
N TYR A 86 13.69 12.65 14.95
CA TYR A 86 13.71 12.34 16.38
C TYR A 86 13.93 10.85 16.72
N THR A 87 13.71 9.96 15.76
CA THR A 87 13.99 8.53 15.91
C THR A 87 14.42 7.90 14.56
N PRO A 88 15.58 8.31 14.03
CA PRO A 88 16.03 7.95 12.67
C PRO A 88 16.23 6.44 12.45
N GLN A 89 16.40 5.67 13.52
CA GLN A 89 16.52 4.21 13.46
C GLN A 89 15.16 3.51 13.30
N ALA A 90 14.05 4.16 13.64
CA ALA A 90 12.73 3.57 13.55
C ALA A 90 12.26 3.46 12.08
N LEU A 91 11.56 2.37 11.78
CA LEU A 91 10.86 2.23 10.53
C LEU A 91 9.66 3.19 10.48
N VAL A 92 9.39 3.76 9.33
CA VAL A 92 8.19 4.56 9.08
C VAL A 92 7.16 3.69 8.37
N ALA A 93 5.97 3.61 8.94
CA ALA A 93 4.88 2.84 8.37
C ALA A 93 3.70 3.71 7.96
N LEU A 94 3.03 3.32 6.88
CA LEU A 94 1.73 3.85 6.46
C LEU A 94 0.73 2.72 6.40
N HIS A 95 -0.50 2.97 6.84
CA HIS A 95 -1.50 1.95 7.10
C HIS A 95 -2.77 2.16 6.30
N LEU A 96 -3.19 1.11 5.58
CA LEU A 96 -4.43 1.05 4.80
C LEU A 96 -5.31 -0.09 5.29
N GLU A 97 -6.64 0.09 5.21
CA GLU A 97 -7.60 -0.94 5.58
C GLU A 97 -7.94 -1.87 4.40
N THR A 98 -8.38 -3.07 4.69
CA THR A 98 -8.91 -4.06 3.74
C THR A 98 -8.05 -4.29 2.48
N PRO A 99 -7.28 -5.37 2.38
CA PRO A 99 -6.34 -5.61 1.30
C PRO A 99 -7.04 -5.65 -0.07
N ASN A 100 -6.61 -4.76 -0.97
CA ASN A 100 -7.10 -4.68 -2.34
C ASN A 100 -6.04 -4.07 -3.25
N VAL A 101 -5.56 -4.83 -4.23
CA VAL A 101 -4.44 -4.45 -5.10
C VAL A 101 -4.69 -3.15 -5.86
N TRP A 102 -5.91 -2.96 -6.41
CA TRP A 102 -6.23 -1.75 -7.16
C TRP A 102 -6.24 -0.51 -6.26
N LYS A 103 -6.90 -0.59 -5.12
CA LYS A 103 -6.97 0.46 -4.11
C LYS A 103 -5.57 0.86 -3.62
N TYR A 104 -4.80 -0.11 -3.18
CA TYR A 104 -3.44 0.11 -2.68
C TYR A 104 -2.52 0.69 -3.74
N LYS A 105 -2.55 0.16 -4.95
CA LYS A 105 -1.76 0.67 -6.08
C LYS A 105 -2.10 2.11 -6.43
N THR A 106 -3.38 2.48 -6.40
CA THR A 106 -3.84 3.86 -6.63
C THR A 106 -3.23 4.80 -5.61
N ILE A 107 -3.33 4.46 -4.33
CA ILE A 107 -2.81 5.25 -3.22
C ILE A 107 -1.28 5.34 -3.26
N MET A 108 -0.59 4.21 -3.37
CA MET A 108 0.88 4.14 -3.42
C MET A 108 1.47 4.88 -4.63
N ASN A 109 0.74 4.98 -5.75
CA ASN A 109 1.15 5.81 -6.88
C ASN A 109 1.18 7.30 -6.52
N THR A 110 0.26 7.78 -5.67
CA THR A 110 0.27 9.18 -5.21
C THR A 110 1.44 9.42 -4.26
N TRP A 111 1.71 8.48 -3.36
CA TRP A 111 2.87 8.54 -2.47
C TRP A 111 4.19 8.58 -3.25
N LYS A 112 4.31 7.74 -4.27
CA LYS A 112 5.50 7.73 -5.16
C LYS A 112 5.62 9.03 -5.96
N ARG A 113 4.51 9.58 -6.48
CA ARG A 113 4.48 10.86 -7.21
C ARG A 113 5.00 12.01 -6.36
N ASP A 114 4.59 12.06 -5.10
CA ASP A 114 4.86 13.17 -4.19
C ASP A 114 6.08 12.91 -3.28
N ASN A 115 6.81 11.82 -3.52
CA ASN A 115 8.01 11.41 -2.78
C ASN A 115 7.75 11.28 -1.26
N VAL A 116 6.70 10.54 -0.89
CA VAL A 116 6.44 10.17 0.50
C VAL A 116 7.44 9.06 0.91
N ASP A 117 8.28 9.36 1.91
CA ASP A 117 9.39 8.50 2.35
C ASP A 117 8.97 7.58 3.51
N TYR A 118 8.44 6.40 3.20
CA TYR A 118 8.07 5.37 4.17
C TYR A 118 8.79 4.06 3.88
N ASP A 119 8.85 3.17 4.88
CA ASP A 119 9.54 1.88 4.81
C ASP A 119 8.57 0.72 4.71
N VAL A 120 7.46 0.77 5.45
CA VAL A 120 6.52 -0.33 5.65
C VAL A 120 5.13 0.05 5.16
N LEU A 121 4.53 -0.81 4.34
CA LEU A 121 3.11 -0.78 4.06
C LEU A 121 2.39 -1.66 5.07
N GLY A 122 1.50 -1.07 5.87
CA GLY A 122 0.62 -1.77 6.79
C GLY A 122 -0.75 -2.04 6.19
N SER A 123 -1.35 -3.15 6.56
CA SER A 123 -2.72 -3.53 6.19
C SER A 123 -3.50 -3.99 7.40
N SER A 124 -4.76 -3.56 7.56
CA SER A 124 -5.70 -4.31 8.40
C SER A 124 -6.19 -5.52 7.64
N TYR A 125 -6.30 -6.63 8.34
CA TYR A 125 -6.78 -7.89 7.78
C TYR A 125 -7.68 -8.58 8.80
N TYR A 126 -8.98 -8.53 8.57
CA TYR A 126 -9.97 -9.17 9.42
C TYR A 126 -10.76 -10.20 8.61
N PRO A 127 -10.56 -11.51 8.84
CA PRO A 127 -11.20 -12.55 8.05
C PRO A 127 -12.73 -12.51 8.05
N PHE A 128 -13.35 -11.96 9.10
CA PHE A 128 -14.77 -11.82 9.23
C PHE A 128 -15.38 -10.67 8.42
N TRP A 129 -14.57 -9.70 7.94
CA TRP A 129 -15.08 -8.63 7.10
C TRP A 129 -15.11 -9.02 5.62
N SER A 130 -16.17 -8.66 4.93
CA SER A 130 -16.28 -8.84 3.48
C SER A 130 -16.18 -10.30 3.03
N ILE A 131 -16.69 -11.26 3.83
CA ILE A 131 -16.65 -12.69 3.51
C ILE A 131 -17.31 -12.97 2.15
N ALA A 132 -18.47 -12.40 1.88
CA ALA A 132 -19.17 -12.57 0.60
C ALA A 132 -18.35 -12.04 -0.59
N ALA A 133 -17.65 -10.94 -0.41
CA ALA A 133 -16.78 -10.35 -1.43
C ALA A 133 -15.39 -11.01 -1.51
N LYS A 134 -15.06 -11.93 -0.60
CA LYS A 134 -13.74 -12.57 -0.47
C LYS A 134 -12.58 -11.56 -0.45
N ALA A 135 -12.80 -10.41 0.20
CA ALA A 135 -11.84 -9.32 0.22
C ALA A 135 -10.68 -9.61 1.18
N ASN A 136 -10.97 -10.15 2.36
CA ASN A 136 -9.98 -10.52 3.35
C ASN A 136 -9.64 -12.01 3.23
N THR A 137 -8.75 -12.35 2.31
CA THR A 137 -8.26 -13.71 2.10
C THR A 137 -6.73 -13.74 2.10
N PRO A 138 -6.08 -14.86 2.45
CA PRO A 138 -4.63 -15.00 2.34
C PRO A 138 -4.10 -14.63 0.96
N LYS A 139 -4.88 -14.95 -0.10
CA LYS A 139 -4.51 -14.59 -1.47
C LYS A 139 -4.49 -13.07 -1.69
N THR A 140 -5.53 -12.35 -1.28
CA THR A 140 -5.59 -10.89 -1.45
C THR A 140 -4.50 -10.20 -0.66
N LEU A 141 -4.19 -10.71 0.53
CA LEU A 141 -3.10 -10.24 1.37
C LEU A 141 -1.74 -10.42 0.68
N LYS A 142 -1.47 -11.62 0.16
CA LYS A 142 -0.24 -11.94 -0.58
C LYS A 142 -0.07 -11.09 -1.83
N ASP A 143 -1.16 -10.81 -2.55
CA ASP A 143 -1.13 -9.95 -3.75
C ASP A 143 -0.76 -8.50 -3.38
N VAL A 144 -1.28 -7.97 -2.27
CA VAL A 144 -0.92 -6.63 -1.75
C VAL A 144 0.52 -6.59 -1.24
N GLN A 145 0.98 -7.64 -0.57
CA GLN A 145 2.37 -7.77 -0.13
C GLN A 145 3.34 -7.79 -1.33
N THR A 146 3.01 -8.53 -2.39
CA THR A 146 3.77 -8.55 -3.65
C THR A 146 3.79 -7.16 -4.31
N LEU A 147 2.66 -6.43 -4.25
CA LEU A 147 2.61 -5.04 -4.69
C LEU A 147 3.57 -4.18 -3.88
N ALA A 148 3.57 -4.27 -2.54
CA ALA A 148 4.50 -3.53 -1.66
C ALA A 148 5.97 -3.79 -2.05
N ALA A 149 6.35 -5.06 -2.26
CA ALA A 149 7.69 -5.43 -2.71
C ALA A 149 8.06 -4.77 -4.05
N SER A 150 7.11 -4.64 -4.99
CA SER A 150 7.35 -3.97 -6.28
C SER A 150 7.63 -2.46 -6.16
N TYR A 151 7.22 -1.85 -5.05
CA TYR A 151 7.56 -0.46 -4.68
C TYR A 151 8.80 -0.38 -3.77
N GLY A 152 9.44 -1.50 -3.45
CA GLY A 152 10.57 -1.57 -2.54
C GLY A 152 10.19 -1.30 -1.09
N LYS A 153 9.02 -1.80 -0.67
CA LYS A 153 8.50 -1.63 0.68
C LYS A 153 8.39 -2.96 1.41
N MET A 154 8.68 -2.94 2.70
CA MET A 154 8.32 -4.01 3.61
C MET A 154 6.80 -4.04 3.81
N PHE A 155 6.31 -5.13 4.38
CA PHE A 155 4.88 -5.34 4.61
C PHE A 155 4.63 -5.94 5.99
N ALA A 156 3.58 -5.47 6.66
CA ALA A 156 3.08 -6.06 7.89
C ALA A 156 1.55 -5.98 7.93
N VAL A 157 0.92 -6.88 8.65
CA VAL A 157 -0.47 -6.74 9.06
C VAL A 157 -0.47 -5.98 10.38
N PHE A 158 -1.13 -4.82 10.41
CA PHE A 158 -1.16 -3.95 11.59
C PHE A 158 -2.36 -4.17 12.48
N GLU A 159 -3.40 -4.78 11.92
CA GLU A 159 -4.57 -5.17 12.69
C GLU A 159 -5.13 -6.48 12.17
N THR A 160 -5.35 -7.42 13.07
CA THR A 160 -6.11 -8.64 12.87
C THR A 160 -6.72 -9.09 14.18
N SER A 161 -7.80 -9.82 14.15
CA SER A 161 -8.36 -10.52 15.29
C SER A 161 -9.32 -11.63 14.86
N TRP A 162 -9.60 -12.56 15.76
CA TRP A 162 -10.62 -13.57 15.57
C TRP A 162 -11.41 -13.79 16.85
N VAL A 163 -12.67 -14.15 16.71
CA VAL A 163 -13.59 -14.32 17.84
C VAL A 163 -13.25 -15.56 18.67
N ASN A 164 -13.14 -15.37 19.99
CA ASN A 164 -12.98 -16.45 20.95
C ASN A 164 -14.32 -17.04 21.40
N SER A 165 -15.40 -16.29 21.26
CA SER A 165 -16.77 -16.66 21.65
C SER A 165 -17.78 -15.82 20.91
N LEU A 166 -19.03 -16.28 20.78
CA LEU A 166 -20.16 -15.47 20.35
C LEU A 166 -20.96 -14.90 21.53
N ASN A 167 -20.55 -15.18 22.76
CA ASN A 167 -21.20 -14.66 23.95
C ASN A 167 -20.92 -13.16 24.12
N ASP A 168 -21.94 -12.45 24.57
CA ASP A 168 -21.86 -11.06 25.00
C ASP A 168 -21.49 -11.02 26.50
N GLY A 169 -20.33 -10.47 26.79
CA GLY A 169 -19.78 -10.44 28.16
C GLY A 169 -20.20 -9.23 29.00
N ASP A 170 -20.71 -8.17 28.38
CA ASP A 170 -20.98 -6.90 29.06
C ASP A 170 -22.37 -6.29 28.79
N GLY A 171 -23.18 -6.90 27.93
CA GLY A 171 -24.51 -6.44 27.58
C GLY A 171 -24.55 -5.47 26.39
N THR A 172 -23.40 -5.21 25.76
CA THR A 172 -23.31 -4.46 24.52
C THR A 172 -23.16 -5.44 23.35
N PRO A 173 -24.11 -5.47 22.42
CA PRO A 173 -24.08 -6.46 21.34
C PRO A 173 -22.75 -6.47 20.59
N ASN A 174 -22.17 -7.65 20.44
CA ASN A 174 -20.92 -7.84 19.71
C ASN A 174 -21.10 -7.59 18.21
N SER A 175 -20.12 -6.94 17.56
CA SER A 175 -20.08 -6.76 16.12
C SER A 175 -20.01 -8.10 15.38
N ILE A 176 -19.38 -9.11 15.98
CA ILE A 176 -19.31 -10.48 15.50
C ILE A 176 -20.05 -11.35 16.52
N GLY A 177 -21.35 -11.37 16.45
CA GLY A 177 -22.24 -12.04 17.42
C GLY A 177 -22.97 -13.26 16.89
N ASP A 178 -22.83 -13.58 15.61
CA ASP A 178 -23.49 -14.72 14.98
C ASP A 178 -22.60 -15.46 13.99
N SER A 179 -23.11 -16.54 13.41
CA SER A 179 -22.38 -17.39 12.46
C SER A 179 -22.19 -16.78 11.07
N THR A 180 -22.79 -15.65 10.74
CA THR A 180 -22.75 -15.09 9.39
C THR A 180 -21.38 -14.61 8.98
N ASN A 181 -20.56 -14.20 9.96
CA ASN A 181 -19.20 -13.67 9.75
C ASN A 181 -18.10 -14.61 10.24
N THR A 182 -18.42 -15.82 10.69
CA THR A 182 -17.47 -16.76 11.30
C THR A 182 -17.14 -17.98 10.41
N GLY A 183 -17.35 -17.88 9.10
CA GLY A 183 -17.15 -18.98 8.17
C GLY A 183 -15.69 -19.26 7.77
N ALA A 184 -14.72 -18.40 8.18
CA ALA A 184 -13.33 -18.56 7.81
C ALA A 184 -12.58 -19.55 8.73
N TYR A 185 -12.83 -19.47 10.03
CA TYR A 185 -12.26 -20.34 11.05
C TYR A 185 -13.35 -20.72 12.07
N GLU A 186 -13.07 -21.71 12.92
CA GLU A 186 -13.96 -22.03 14.03
C GLU A 186 -14.00 -20.90 15.06
N VAL A 187 -15.12 -20.73 15.76
CA VAL A 187 -15.23 -19.80 16.89
C VAL A 187 -14.54 -20.42 18.09
N GLY A 188 -13.61 -19.71 18.68
CA GLY A 188 -12.90 -20.17 19.86
C GLY A 188 -11.39 -19.96 19.81
N PRO A 189 -10.69 -20.30 20.90
CA PRO A 189 -9.24 -20.14 20.99
C PRO A 189 -8.46 -20.89 19.91
N GLN A 190 -8.94 -22.05 19.44
CA GLN A 190 -8.30 -22.77 18.36
C GLN A 190 -8.44 -22.03 17.03
N GLY A 191 -9.62 -21.42 16.76
CA GLY A 191 -9.82 -20.59 15.58
C GLY A 191 -8.90 -19.38 15.58
N GLN A 192 -8.65 -18.75 16.73
CA GLN A 192 -7.64 -17.69 16.87
C GLN A 192 -6.23 -18.18 16.51
N VAL A 193 -5.85 -19.38 16.95
CA VAL A 193 -4.55 -19.98 16.61
C VAL A 193 -4.46 -20.27 15.11
N ASN A 194 -5.52 -20.81 14.51
CA ASN A 194 -5.54 -21.16 13.08
C ASN A 194 -5.44 -19.89 12.22
N GLU A 195 -6.19 -18.85 12.56
CA GLU A 195 -6.12 -17.54 11.89
C GLU A 195 -4.71 -16.94 11.95
N LEU A 196 -4.14 -16.87 13.16
CA LEU A 196 -2.80 -16.36 13.35
C LEU A 196 -1.73 -17.17 12.60
N THR A 197 -1.86 -18.50 12.58
CA THR A 197 -0.94 -19.38 11.87
C THR A 197 -0.97 -19.11 10.37
N ASP A 198 -2.16 -19.09 9.76
CA ASP A 198 -2.31 -18.81 8.34
C ASP A 198 -1.82 -17.43 7.95
N LEU A 199 -2.06 -16.46 8.83
CA LEU A 199 -1.65 -15.07 8.62
C LEU A 199 -0.12 -14.93 8.69
N TYR A 200 0.52 -15.49 9.72
CA TYR A 200 1.98 -15.48 9.84
C TYR A 200 2.64 -16.22 8.69
N ASP A 201 2.15 -17.40 8.32
CA ASP A 201 2.67 -18.16 7.18
C ASP A 201 2.53 -17.39 5.87
N THR A 202 1.41 -16.69 5.69
CA THR A 202 1.20 -15.82 4.51
C THR A 202 2.19 -14.68 4.47
N VAL A 203 2.30 -13.89 5.54
CA VAL A 203 3.15 -12.70 5.60
C VAL A 203 4.63 -13.06 5.55
N LEU A 204 5.04 -14.08 6.31
CA LEU A 204 6.45 -14.49 6.39
C LEU A 204 6.90 -15.31 5.18
N SER A 205 6.01 -15.75 4.29
CA SER A 205 6.37 -16.49 3.06
C SER A 205 7.15 -15.63 2.05
N GLN A 206 7.15 -14.32 2.19
CA GLN A 206 7.89 -13.39 1.33
C GLN A 206 8.97 -12.64 2.13
N ASP A 207 10.09 -12.35 1.48
CA ASP A 207 11.26 -11.71 2.13
C ASP A 207 10.98 -10.30 2.66
N ASN A 208 9.95 -9.61 2.17
CA ASN A 208 9.55 -8.29 2.65
C ASN A 208 8.53 -8.33 3.79
N GLY A 209 8.10 -9.49 4.27
CA GLY A 209 7.13 -9.63 5.36
C GLY A 209 7.79 -9.50 6.73
N LEU A 210 7.23 -8.66 7.60
CA LEU A 210 7.71 -8.43 8.97
C LEU A 210 6.94 -9.26 10.00
N GLY A 211 5.63 -9.47 9.81
CA GLY A 211 4.78 -10.14 10.77
C GLY A 211 3.41 -9.47 10.88
N THR A 212 2.75 -9.71 12.02
CA THR A 212 1.40 -9.22 12.26
C THR A 212 1.24 -8.74 13.70
N PHE A 213 0.33 -7.78 13.90
CA PHE A 213 -0.09 -7.28 15.21
C PHE A 213 -1.55 -7.70 15.44
N TYR A 214 -1.81 -8.31 16.61
CA TYR A 214 -3.15 -8.61 17.04
C TYR A 214 -3.81 -7.36 17.59
N TRP A 215 -4.99 -7.00 17.07
CA TRP A 215 -5.71 -5.82 17.50
C TRP A 215 -6.45 -6.09 18.80
N GLU A 216 -6.18 -5.25 19.82
CA GLU A 216 -6.87 -5.25 21.10
C GLU A 216 -6.92 -6.64 21.79
N GLY A 217 -5.79 -7.35 21.76
CA GLY A 217 -5.70 -8.72 22.31
C GLY A 217 -5.99 -8.83 23.80
N ALA A 218 -5.99 -7.74 24.55
CA ALA A 218 -6.36 -7.66 25.95
C ALA A 218 -7.71 -6.95 26.19
N TRP A 219 -8.50 -6.73 25.17
CA TRP A 219 -9.77 -6.04 25.26
C TRP A 219 -10.87 -6.97 25.77
N ILE A 220 -10.97 -7.07 27.08
CA ILE A 220 -11.96 -7.88 27.79
C ILE A 220 -13.19 -7.02 28.14
N PRO A 221 -14.35 -7.65 28.42
CA PRO A 221 -15.52 -6.94 28.91
C PRO A 221 -15.18 -6.11 30.14
N VAL A 222 -15.54 -4.84 30.12
CA VAL A 222 -15.34 -3.94 31.29
C VAL A 222 -16.34 -4.21 32.41
N LYS A 223 -17.13 -5.29 32.31
CA LYS A 223 -18.24 -5.59 33.22
C LYS A 223 -19.14 -4.38 33.40
N ALA A 224 -19.35 -3.65 32.33
CA ALA A 224 -20.17 -2.46 32.28
C ALA A 224 -21.65 -2.77 32.48
N GLY A 225 -22.00 -4.05 32.49
CA GLY A 225 -23.30 -4.49 32.88
C GLY A 225 -23.68 -3.92 34.25
N TRP A 226 -24.92 -4.07 34.60
CA TRP A 226 -25.57 -3.43 35.71
C TRP A 226 -24.86 -3.45 37.04
N THR A 227 -24.08 -4.54 37.33
CA THR A 227 -23.44 -4.74 38.64
C THR A 227 -22.30 -3.73 38.88
N ASN A 228 -21.65 -3.24 37.79
CA ASN A 228 -20.52 -2.33 37.92
C ASN A 228 -20.83 -0.92 37.39
N TRP A 229 -22.09 -0.62 37.10
CA TRP A 229 -22.52 0.63 36.48
C TRP A 229 -22.01 1.90 37.16
N GLU A 230 -22.24 2.02 38.49
CA GLU A 230 -21.83 3.20 39.26
C GLU A 230 -20.30 3.30 39.34
N TYR A 231 -19.62 2.18 39.51
CA TYR A 231 -18.16 2.14 39.49
C TYR A 231 -17.61 2.55 38.10
N ASN A 232 -18.15 2.03 37.03
CA ASN A 232 -17.71 2.36 35.68
C ASN A 232 -17.93 3.84 35.34
N LYS A 233 -19.00 4.46 35.82
CA LYS A 233 -19.20 5.91 35.69
C LYS A 233 -18.12 6.71 36.40
N GLN A 234 -17.79 6.34 37.64
CA GLN A 234 -16.73 7.00 38.40
C GLN A 234 -15.36 6.88 37.70
N ILE A 235 -15.03 5.71 37.18
CA ILE A 235 -13.81 5.50 36.41
C ILE A 235 -13.79 6.33 35.13
N ALA A 236 -14.89 6.40 34.40
CA ALA A 236 -15.01 7.22 33.20
C ALA A 236 -14.84 8.72 33.50
N ASP A 237 -15.43 9.20 34.59
CA ASP A 237 -15.31 10.59 35.03
C ASP A 237 -13.88 10.93 35.49
N GLN A 238 -13.24 10.01 36.21
CA GLN A 238 -11.88 10.20 36.75
C GLN A 238 -10.79 10.17 35.68
N TYR A 239 -10.85 9.22 34.74
CA TYR A 239 -9.81 8.98 33.76
C TYR A 239 -10.17 9.42 32.35
N GLY A 240 -11.42 9.80 32.10
CA GLY A 240 -11.90 10.37 30.83
C GLY A 240 -11.82 9.44 29.64
N THR A 241 -11.55 8.16 29.85
CA THR A 241 -11.26 7.20 28.78
C THR A 241 -11.90 5.86 29.04
N GLY A 242 -11.80 5.03 28.04
CA GLY A 242 -12.15 3.62 28.12
C GLY A 242 -13.60 3.36 27.78
N TRP A 243 -13.86 2.12 27.76
CA TRP A 243 -15.09 1.50 27.29
C TRP A 243 -16.23 1.65 28.31
N ALA A 244 -15.92 2.16 29.49
CA ALA A 244 -16.88 2.57 30.50
C ALA A 244 -17.41 4.00 30.28
N SER A 245 -16.86 4.75 29.32
CA SER A 245 -17.26 6.13 29.09
C SER A 245 -18.45 6.26 28.15
N LYS A 246 -19.18 7.38 28.29
CA LYS A 246 -20.28 7.74 27.37
C LYS A 246 -19.81 7.82 25.89
N GLY A 247 -18.56 8.17 25.66
CA GLY A 247 -17.95 8.21 24.33
C GLY A 247 -17.81 6.83 23.68
N ALA A 248 -17.68 5.75 24.45
CA ALA A 248 -17.62 4.40 23.93
C ALA A 248 -18.94 3.94 23.29
N LEU A 249 -20.03 4.57 23.63
CA LEU A 249 -21.36 4.35 23.03
C LEU A 249 -21.51 5.01 21.64
N GLY A 250 -20.50 5.73 21.16
CA GLY A 250 -20.56 6.46 19.88
C GLY A 250 -20.75 5.58 18.64
N TYR A 251 -20.51 4.28 18.74
CA TYR A 251 -20.84 3.30 17.69
C TYR A 251 -22.32 2.89 17.67
N PHE A 252 -23.03 3.10 18.74
CA PHE A 252 -24.46 2.80 18.84
C PHE A 252 -25.20 4.05 19.30
N PRO A 253 -26.11 4.61 18.48
CA PRO A 253 -26.87 5.79 18.85
C PRO A 253 -27.63 5.57 20.15
N ASP A 254 -27.61 6.56 21.01
CA ASP A 254 -28.09 6.64 22.39
C ASP A 254 -29.44 5.95 22.68
N SER A 255 -30.31 5.82 21.70
CA SER A 255 -31.66 5.34 21.87
C SER A 255 -31.84 3.82 21.90
N LYS A 256 -30.75 3.03 21.70
CA LYS A 256 -30.93 1.58 21.46
C LYS A 256 -30.19 0.66 22.43
N MET A 257 -29.39 1.21 23.36
CA MET A 257 -28.63 0.40 24.27
C MET A 257 -29.31 0.31 25.63
N TYR A 258 -30.15 -0.70 25.74
CA TYR A 258 -30.85 -1.00 26.98
C TYR A 258 -30.56 -2.45 27.38
N TYR A 259 -29.97 -2.63 28.56
CA TYR A 259 -29.91 -3.95 29.18
C TYR A 259 -31.00 -4.06 30.23
N LYS A 260 -31.87 -5.08 30.08
CA LYS A 260 -33.03 -5.30 30.99
C LYS A 260 -33.93 -4.05 31.18
N GLY A 261 -34.17 -3.30 30.10
CA GLY A 261 -35.05 -2.13 30.10
C GLY A 261 -34.45 -0.85 30.68
N LYS A 262 -33.14 -0.80 30.96
CA LYS A 262 -32.46 0.38 31.47
C LYS A 262 -31.26 0.75 30.58
N ALA A 263 -30.99 2.06 30.43
CA ALA A 263 -29.89 2.54 29.62
C ALA A 263 -28.54 1.98 30.14
N ALA A 264 -27.77 1.33 29.26
CA ALA A 264 -26.45 0.83 29.56
C ALA A 264 -25.41 1.91 29.25
N TRP A 265 -24.38 1.99 30.09
CA TRP A 265 -23.22 2.83 29.89
C TRP A 265 -21.97 1.97 29.68
N GLY A 266 -21.18 2.32 28.67
CA GLY A 266 -19.96 1.59 28.41
C GLY A 266 -20.26 0.22 27.80
N GLY A 267 -19.33 -0.67 27.92
CA GLY A 267 -19.32 -1.91 27.18
C GLY A 267 -18.67 -1.74 25.81
N THR A 268 -18.40 -2.84 25.13
CA THR A 268 -17.75 -2.86 23.83
C THR A 268 -18.34 -3.93 22.93
N SER A 269 -18.47 -3.60 21.66
CA SER A 269 -18.88 -4.57 20.63
C SER A 269 -17.72 -5.46 20.13
N TRP A 270 -16.56 -5.40 20.77
CA TRP A 270 -15.33 -6.09 20.32
C TRP A 270 -14.68 -6.96 21.40
N ASP A 271 -15.28 -7.11 22.56
CA ASP A 271 -14.72 -7.80 23.73
C ASP A 271 -14.63 -9.33 23.59
N ASN A 272 -15.25 -9.88 22.56
CA ASN A 272 -15.22 -11.30 22.25
C ASN A 272 -14.07 -11.72 21.34
N GLN A 273 -13.10 -10.85 21.11
CA GLN A 273 -11.95 -11.09 20.25
C GLN A 273 -10.61 -11.12 21.00
N ALA A 274 -10.62 -10.83 22.31
CA ALA A 274 -9.42 -10.86 23.12
C ALA A 274 -8.76 -12.25 23.18
N LEU A 275 -7.48 -12.27 23.53
CA LEU A 275 -6.73 -13.49 23.85
C LEU A 275 -6.90 -13.89 25.34
N PHE A 276 -7.94 -13.33 25.95
CA PHE A 276 -8.40 -13.57 27.30
C PHE A 276 -9.90 -13.83 27.29
N ASP A 277 -10.38 -14.59 28.25
CA ASP A 277 -11.82 -14.80 28.40
C ASP A 277 -12.52 -13.58 29.01
N ILE A 278 -13.85 -13.64 29.13
CA ILE A 278 -14.67 -12.56 29.70
C ILE A 278 -14.36 -12.23 31.17
N ASN A 279 -13.60 -13.05 31.84
CA ASN A 279 -13.18 -12.84 33.26
C ASN A 279 -11.74 -12.36 33.33
N GLY A 280 -11.03 -12.24 32.20
CA GLY A 280 -9.65 -11.79 32.15
C GLY A 280 -8.62 -12.91 32.31
N TYR A 281 -9.02 -14.19 32.25
CA TYR A 281 -8.08 -15.31 32.27
C TYR A 281 -7.51 -15.54 30.86
N PRO A 282 -6.18 -15.78 30.74
CA PRO A 282 -5.56 -16.00 29.45
C PRO A 282 -6.11 -17.25 28.77
N LEU A 283 -6.49 -17.11 27.50
CA LEU A 283 -6.90 -18.22 26.64
C LEU A 283 -5.66 -18.98 26.14
N GLN A 284 -5.86 -20.21 25.72
CA GLN A 284 -4.78 -21.02 25.14
C GLN A 284 -4.16 -20.38 23.91
N SER A 285 -4.92 -19.62 23.15
CA SER A 285 -4.47 -18.87 21.97
C SER A 285 -3.36 -17.85 22.28
N LEU A 286 -3.30 -17.31 23.50
CA LEU A 286 -2.20 -16.42 23.90
C LEU A 286 -0.82 -17.09 23.82
N LYS A 287 -0.74 -18.42 23.97
CA LYS A 287 0.51 -19.18 23.86
C LYS A 287 1.11 -19.15 22.46
N PHE A 288 0.30 -18.83 21.43
CA PHE A 288 0.76 -18.72 20.04
C PHE A 288 2.04 -17.89 19.95
N TYR A 289 2.08 -16.73 20.60
CA TYR A 289 3.25 -15.85 20.54
C TYR A 289 4.50 -16.46 21.16
N LYS A 290 4.36 -17.17 22.26
CA LYS A 290 5.47 -17.90 22.89
C LYS A 290 5.98 -19.01 21.99
N ASP A 291 5.07 -19.77 21.39
CA ASP A 291 5.41 -20.95 20.59
C ASP A 291 5.93 -20.56 19.20
N SER A 292 5.55 -19.41 18.68
CA SER A 292 5.97 -18.90 17.38
C SER A 292 7.39 -18.30 17.36
N VAL A 293 7.88 -17.81 18.50
CA VAL A 293 9.20 -17.13 18.61
C VAL A 293 10.38 -18.10 18.53
N SER A 294 10.16 -19.42 18.57
CA SER A 294 11.23 -20.43 18.69
C SER A 294 11.98 -20.74 17.39
N LYS A 295 11.61 -20.15 16.24
CA LYS A 295 12.29 -20.41 14.98
C LYS A 295 13.37 -19.36 14.73
N GLY A 296 14.61 -19.82 14.66
CA GLY A 296 15.88 -19.18 14.30
C GLY A 296 15.88 -17.66 14.04
N LYS A 297 16.91 -17.03 14.50
CA LYS A 297 17.13 -15.59 14.35
C LYS A 297 17.36 -15.24 12.89
N GLU A 298 16.60 -14.31 12.33
CA GLU A 298 16.70 -13.88 10.94
C GLU A 298 17.21 -12.44 10.83
N GLN A 299 18.02 -12.21 9.81
CA GLN A 299 18.41 -10.88 9.35
C GLN A 299 17.64 -10.55 8.09
N ILE A 300 16.99 -9.38 8.04
CA ILE A 300 16.42 -8.83 6.82
C ILE A 300 17.40 -7.83 6.24
N ILE A 301 17.96 -8.14 5.08
CA ILE A 301 18.91 -7.29 4.38
C ILE A 301 18.18 -6.51 3.29
N ALA A 302 18.05 -5.19 3.47
CA ALA A 302 17.50 -4.28 2.47
C ALA A 302 18.59 -3.92 1.44
N LEU A 303 18.52 -4.49 0.24
CA LEU A 303 19.44 -4.20 -0.86
C LEU A 303 18.97 -2.96 -1.60
N LYS A 304 19.58 -1.82 -1.33
CA LYS A 304 19.35 -0.57 -2.07
C LYS A 304 20.12 -0.60 -3.38
N ILE A 305 19.43 -0.67 -4.50
CA ILE A 305 19.99 -0.70 -5.85
C ILE A 305 20.25 0.75 -6.30
N VAL A 306 21.50 1.18 -6.26
CA VAL A 306 21.85 2.59 -6.45
C VAL A 306 22.81 2.79 -7.65
N ASP A 307 22.83 4.00 -8.19
CA ASP A 307 23.87 4.41 -9.13
C ASP A 307 25.18 4.81 -8.40
N LYS A 308 26.21 5.20 -9.16
CA LYS A 308 27.49 5.65 -8.62
C LYS A 308 27.41 6.85 -7.66
N ASN A 309 26.35 7.61 -7.71
CA ASN A 309 26.11 8.79 -6.88
C ASN A 309 25.22 8.47 -5.66
N GLY A 310 24.82 7.21 -5.47
CA GLY A 310 23.95 6.78 -4.38
C GLY A 310 22.45 6.96 -4.67
N LYS A 311 22.07 7.42 -5.86
CA LYS A 311 20.66 7.56 -6.25
C LYS A 311 20.05 6.19 -6.53
N GLU A 312 18.91 5.89 -5.94
CA GLU A 312 18.16 4.66 -6.21
C GLU A 312 17.70 4.59 -7.67
N VAL A 313 17.94 3.46 -8.31
CA VAL A 313 17.64 3.20 -9.74
C VAL A 313 16.72 2.01 -9.95
N TYR A 314 16.43 1.29 -8.89
CA TYR A 314 15.46 0.20 -8.83
C TYR A 314 14.88 0.10 -7.43
N ALA A 315 13.72 -0.54 -7.28
CA ALA A 315 13.10 -0.77 -5.99
C ALA A 315 14.02 -1.58 -5.07
N THR A 316 14.08 -1.21 -3.79
CA THR A 316 14.82 -1.96 -2.77
C THR A 316 14.36 -3.41 -2.77
N GLN A 317 15.30 -4.34 -2.68
CA GLN A 317 15.03 -5.77 -2.57
C GLN A 317 15.30 -6.21 -1.13
N TYR A 318 14.35 -6.90 -0.53
CA TYR A 318 14.54 -7.45 0.81
C TYR A 318 14.93 -8.92 0.70
N VAL A 319 15.88 -9.35 1.54
CA VAL A 319 16.35 -10.73 1.58
C VAL A 319 16.47 -11.17 3.03
N LYS A 320 15.73 -12.19 3.41
CA LYS A 320 15.87 -12.86 4.71
C LYS A 320 17.02 -13.85 4.66
N VAL A 321 17.88 -13.78 5.65
CA VAL A 321 19.00 -14.72 5.82
C VAL A 321 19.09 -15.12 7.30
N GLU A 322 19.05 -16.41 7.57
CA GLU A 322 19.20 -16.93 8.93
C GLU A 322 20.61 -16.57 9.47
N VAL A 323 20.67 -16.11 10.70
CA VAL A 323 21.95 -15.73 11.35
C VAL A 323 22.90 -16.92 11.36
N GLY A 324 24.13 -16.68 10.93
CA GLY A 324 25.16 -17.72 10.76
C GLY A 324 25.14 -18.44 9.42
N LYS A 325 24.06 -18.34 8.63
CA LYS A 325 23.95 -18.95 7.32
C LYS A 325 24.21 -17.98 6.17
N SER A 326 24.31 -18.51 4.96
CA SER A 326 24.48 -17.74 3.72
C SER A 326 23.38 -18.08 2.72
N ARG A 327 22.93 -17.08 1.97
CA ARG A 327 21.93 -17.22 0.89
C ARG A 327 22.44 -16.54 -0.37
N THR A 328 22.43 -17.28 -1.49
CA THR A 328 22.75 -16.70 -2.81
C THR A 328 21.47 -16.27 -3.51
N ILE A 329 21.47 -15.04 -4.00
CA ILE A 329 20.35 -14.41 -4.71
C ILE A 329 20.77 -13.98 -6.11
N THR A 330 19.79 -13.74 -6.97
CA THR A 330 20.00 -13.13 -8.28
C THR A 330 19.52 -11.68 -8.26
N LEU A 331 20.45 -10.77 -8.54
CA LEU A 331 20.19 -9.33 -8.62
C LEU A 331 19.27 -9.01 -9.81
N PRO A 332 18.42 -7.95 -9.71
CA PRO A 332 17.44 -7.62 -10.73
C PRO A 332 18.07 -7.21 -12.06
N LYS A 333 17.48 -7.65 -13.17
CA LYS A 333 17.84 -7.25 -14.54
C LYS A 333 16.82 -6.24 -15.05
N PHE A 334 17.26 -5.02 -15.32
CA PHE A 334 16.37 -3.96 -15.83
C PHE A 334 17.05 -3.05 -16.85
N SER A 335 16.23 -2.38 -17.63
CA SER A 335 16.69 -1.59 -18.79
C SER A 335 17.58 -0.42 -18.37
N GLY A 336 18.68 -0.27 -19.03
CA GLY A 336 19.59 0.88 -18.90
C GLY A 336 20.66 0.76 -17.81
N TYR A 337 20.68 -0.34 -17.06
CA TYR A 337 21.62 -0.56 -15.97
C TYR A 337 22.11 -2.01 -15.90
N TYR A 338 23.27 -2.19 -15.28
CA TYR A 338 23.86 -3.50 -14.94
C TYR A 338 24.70 -3.39 -13.67
N PRO A 339 24.88 -4.47 -12.87
CA PRO A 339 25.70 -4.44 -11.68
C PRO A 339 27.14 -4.01 -12.01
N LYS A 340 27.75 -3.15 -11.18
CA LYS A 340 29.11 -2.62 -11.41
C LYS A 340 30.14 -3.72 -11.68
N ASN A 341 30.04 -4.84 -10.98
CA ASN A 341 30.93 -6.01 -11.13
C ASN A 341 30.52 -6.95 -12.27
N LYS A 342 29.45 -6.66 -13.02
CA LYS A 342 28.85 -7.48 -14.09
C LYS A 342 28.34 -8.88 -13.65
N LYS A 343 28.34 -9.18 -12.35
CA LYS A 343 27.81 -10.43 -11.79
C LYS A 343 26.40 -10.17 -11.23
N TYR A 344 25.47 -11.06 -11.58
CA TYR A 344 24.09 -10.96 -11.10
C TYR A 344 23.83 -11.84 -9.89
N ASN A 345 24.65 -12.86 -9.63
CA ASN A 345 24.55 -13.64 -8.41
C ASN A 345 25.36 -12.96 -7.31
N MET A 346 24.75 -12.87 -6.13
CA MET A 346 25.32 -12.26 -4.94
C MET A 346 25.01 -13.16 -3.74
N THR A 347 26.03 -13.50 -2.96
CA THR A 347 25.87 -14.28 -1.72
C THR A 347 25.84 -13.30 -0.55
N LEU A 348 24.80 -13.41 0.28
CA LEU A 348 24.60 -12.65 1.50
C LEU A 348 24.81 -13.58 2.69
N LYS A 349 25.35 -13.07 3.78
CA LYS A 349 25.57 -13.81 5.04
C LYS A 349 24.76 -13.13 6.14
N GLY A 350 23.96 -13.90 6.88
CA GLY A 350 23.31 -13.43 8.10
C GLY A 350 24.33 -13.29 9.22
N THR A 351 24.53 -12.07 9.69
CA THR A 351 25.55 -11.73 10.71
C THR A 351 24.95 -11.27 12.01
N GLN A 352 23.72 -10.79 12.01
CA GLN A 352 23.00 -10.26 13.16
C GLN A 352 21.50 -10.33 12.94
N GLU A 353 20.73 -10.29 14.00
CA GLU A 353 19.27 -10.16 13.93
C GLU A 353 18.84 -8.78 13.46
N GLY A 354 17.59 -8.68 12.96
CA GLY A 354 16.92 -7.44 12.60
C GLY A 354 17.25 -6.94 11.20
N ASN A 355 16.99 -5.67 10.97
CA ASN A 355 17.06 -5.05 9.66
C ASN A 355 18.42 -4.41 9.40
N THR A 356 19.00 -4.67 8.24
CA THR A 356 20.23 -4.01 7.78
C THR A 356 20.10 -3.50 6.36
N VAL A 357 20.92 -2.53 6.00
CA VAL A 357 20.91 -1.94 4.65
C VAL A 357 22.22 -2.20 3.96
N GLN A 358 22.17 -2.76 2.76
CA GLN A 358 23.34 -2.94 1.89
C GLN A 358 23.13 -2.25 0.54
N LYS A 359 24.07 -1.41 0.12
CA LYS A 359 24.04 -0.74 -1.19
C LYS A 359 24.65 -1.63 -2.26
N VAL A 360 23.92 -1.83 -3.37
CA VAL A 360 24.41 -2.52 -4.56
C VAL A 360 24.52 -1.51 -5.71
N VAL A 361 25.75 -1.25 -6.15
CA VAL A 361 26.00 -0.22 -7.16
C VAL A 361 25.78 -0.78 -8.56
N TYR A 362 24.95 -0.08 -9.33
CA TYR A 362 24.71 -0.34 -10.75
C TYR A 362 25.31 0.75 -11.62
N THR A 363 25.79 0.32 -12.78
CA THR A 363 26.37 1.21 -13.80
C THR A 363 25.34 1.45 -14.90
N ARG A 364 25.14 2.71 -15.26
CA ARG A 364 24.24 3.09 -16.36
C ARG A 364 24.83 2.68 -17.71
N THR A 365 24.03 2.07 -18.58
CA THR A 365 24.38 1.82 -19.97
C THR A 365 24.49 3.14 -20.75
N ALA A 366 25.16 3.12 -21.89
CA ALA A 366 25.31 4.32 -22.75
C ALA A 366 23.95 4.91 -23.16
N ALA A 367 22.94 4.07 -23.37
CA ALA A 367 21.59 4.49 -23.77
C ALA A 367 20.72 4.98 -22.59
N GLY A 368 21.08 4.63 -21.37
CA GLY A 368 20.21 4.84 -20.21
C GLY A 368 18.96 3.96 -20.23
N PRO A 369 18.00 4.16 -19.28
CA PRO A 369 16.76 3.42 -19.23
C PRO A 369 15.79 3.82 -20.34
N ALA A 370 14.87 2.91 -20.68
CA ALA A 370 13.74 3.19 -21.53
C ALA A 370 12.73 4.06 -20.76
N ILE A 371 12.45 5.25 -21.26
CA ILE A 371 11.47 6.18 -20.68
C ILE A 371 10.22 6.10 -21.57
N SER A 372 9.05 5.84 -20.99
CA SER A 372 7.79 5.82 -21.74
C SER A 372 7.58 7.13 -22.50
N TYR A 373 7.22 7.04 -23.78
CA TYR A 373 7.01 8.22 -24.61
C TYR A 373 5.63 8.22 -25.27
N ASN A 374 5.20 7.12 -25.86
CA ASN A 374 3.86 6.83 -26.39
C ASN A 374 3.22 7.93 -27.27
N TYR A 375 3.98 8.44 -28.25
CA TYR A 375 3.48 9.42 -29.21
C TYR A 375 3.54 8.90 -30.62
N ARG A 376 2.54 9.28 -31.44
CA ARG A 376 2.64 9.22 -32.89
C ARG A 376 3.60 10.30 -33.39
N VAL A 377 4.53 9.90 -34.22
CA VAL A 377 5.58 10.79 -34.74
C VAL A 377 5.74 10.62 -36.25
N LYS A 378 5.99 11.72 -36.96
CA LYS A 378 6.35 11.72 -38.40
C LYS A 378 7.83 12.04 -38.53
N VAL A 379 8.59 11.23 -39.27
CA VAL A 379 9.99 11.53 -39.57
C VAL A 379 10.06 12.63 -40.61
N THR A 380 10.56 13.80 -40.23
CA THR A 380 10.52 15.02 -41.09
C THR A 380 11.90 15.45 -41.62
N LYS A 381 13.00 14.92 -41.04
CA LYS A 381 14.35 15.28 -41.45
C LYS A 381 15.06 14.09 -42.13
N LYS A 382 15.59 14.28 -43.33
CA LYS A 382 16.19 13.23 -44.17
C LYS A 382 17.60 12.83 -43.72
N ASN A 383 18.34 13.75 -43.11
CA ASN A 383 19.74 13.59 -42.76
C ASN A 383 20.01 12.78 -41.47
N TYR A 384 18.95 12.34 -40.75
CA TYR A 384 19.11 11.51 -39.59
C TYR A 384 19.06 10.02 -39.90
N LYS A 385 20.04 9.29 -39.38
CA LYS A 385 20.14 7.83 -39.58
C LYS A 385 19.25 7.07 -38.61
N LEU A 386 18.67 5.97 -39.06
CA LEU A 386 17.99 4.98 -38.22
C LEU A 386 19.00 3.90 -37.79
N TYR A 387 18.96 3.50 -36.53
CA TYR A 387 19.85 2.49 -35.98
C TYR A 387 19.08 1.27 -35.47
N LYS A 388 19.66 0.06 -35.63
CA LYS A 388 19.08 -1.18 -35.08
C LYS A 388 19.32 -1.31 -33.58
N ASN A 389 20.39 -0.72 -33.06
CA ASN A 389 20.79 -0.76 -31.65
C ASN A 389 21.69 0.44 -31.31
N PHE A 390 22.02 0.61 -30.03
CA PHE A 390 22.93 1.65 -29.54
C PHE A 390 24.44 1.31 -29.68
N LYS A 391 24.79 0.20 -30.38
CA LYS A 391 26.11 -0.01 -30.96
C LYS A 391 26.22 0.64 -32.37
N TRP A 392 25.24 1.47 -32.72
CA TRP A 392 25.16 2.29 -33.94
C TRP A 392 25.11 1.48 -35.26
N LYS A 393 24.67 0.22 -35.21
CA LYS A 393 24.41 -0.57 -36.42
C LYS A 393 23.29 0.09 -37.20
N LYS A 394 23.60 0.64 -38.40
CA LYS A 394 22.64 1.33 -39.26
C LYS A 394 21.53 0.37 -39.73
N SER A 395 20.31 0.87 -39.79
CA SER A 395 19.20 0.18 -40.46
C SER A 395 19.08 0.60 -41.91
N LYS A 396 18.80 -0.36 -42.79
CA LYS A 396 18.54 -0.10 -44.22
C LYS A 396 17.09 0.43 -44.45
N THR A 397 16.23 0.43 -43.41
CA THR A 397 14.81 0.84 -43.54
C THR A 397 14.68 2.32 -43.81
N LYS A 398 14.03 2.68 -44.93
CA LYS A 398 13.72 4.08 -45.27
C LYS A 398 12.52 4.57 -44.44
N VAL A 399 12.73 5.56 -43.59
CA VAL A 399 11.72 6.08 -42.63
C VAL A 399 11.27 7.52 -42.91
N TYR A 400 11.97 8.26 -43.77
CA TYR A 400 11.66 9.65 -44.07
C TYR A 400 10.22 9.82 -44.60
N LYS A 401 9.53 10.86 -44.17
CA LYS A 401 8.11 11.19 -44.44
C LYS A 401 7.09 10.17 -43.89
N LYS A 402 7.52 9.07 -43.26
CA LYS A 402 6.63 8.04 -42.70
C LYS A 402 6.27 8.33 -41.23
N THR A 403 5.11 7.78 -40.84
CA THR A 403 4.58 7.91 -39.48
C THR A 403 4.77 6.61 -38.70
N TYR A 404 5.14 6.74 -37.40
CA TYR A 404 5.40 5.63 -36.49
C TYR A 404 4.83 5.93 -35.13
N VAL A 405 4.76 4.91 -34.27
CA VAL A 405 4.56 5.06 -32.84
C VAL A 405 5.94 5.06 -32.16
N ALA A 406 6.27 6.14 -31.47
CA ALA A 406 7.46 6.21 -30.62
C ALA A 406 7.06 5.77 -29.21
N LYS A 407 7.29 4.49 -28.86
CA LYS A 407 6.91 3.93 -27.55
C LYS A 407 7.83 4.40 -26.43
N TYR A 408 9.13 4.47 -26.71
CA TYR A 408 10.13 4.80 -25.70
C TYR A 408 11.09 5.88 -26.18
N ARG A 409 11.56 6.69 -25.22
CA ARG A 409 12.68 7.63 -25.35
C ARG A 409 13.87 7.13 -24.54
N TYR A 410 15.06 7.37 -25.07
CA TYR A 410 16.33 7.07 -24.40
C TYR A 410 17.17 8.33 -24.35
N ASP A 411 17.63 8.71 -23.18
CA ASP A 411 18.55 9.82 -22.97
C ASP A 411 19.98 9.26 -22.97
N HIS A 412 20.65 9.37 -24.10
CA HIS A 412 21.96 8.76 -24.33
C HIS A 412 23.09 9.60 -23.72
N LYS A 413 24.22 8.95 -23.33
CA LYS A 413 25.39 9.62 -22.75
C LYS A 413 26.03 10.69 -23.63
N ASN A 414 25.79 10.69 -24.94
CA ASN A 414 26.25 11.72 -25.87
C ASN A 414 25.37 12.99 -25.88
N GLY A 415 24.49 13.15 -24.91
CA GLY A 415 23.60 14.31 -24.77
C GLY A 415 22.37 14.29 -25.69
N ASN A 416 22.27 13.35 -26.61
CA ASN A 416 21.11 13.24 -27.51
C ASN A 416 20.01 12.35 -26.95
N LYS A 417 18.79 12.66 -27.36
CA LYS A 417 17.59 11.84 -27.07
C LYS A 417 17.21 11.03 -28.31
N TYR A 418 17.00 9.73 -28.12
CA TYR A 418 16.60 8.81 -29.20
C TYR A 418 15.23 8.23 -28.93
N LEU A 419 14.47 8.02 -29.98
CA LEU A 419 13.14 7.41 -29.93
C LEU A 419 13.19 6.01 -30.54
N ALA A 420 12.60 5.05 -29.85
CA ALA A 420 12.33 3.72 -30.39
C ALA A 420 11.04 3.77 -31.20
N LEU A 421 11.16 3.57 -32.52
CA LEU A 421 10.06 3.61 -33.47
C LEU A 421 9.44 2.22 -33.65
N TYR A 422 8.12 2.20 -33.72
CA TYR A 422 7.32 1.00 -34.00
C TYR A 422 6.31 1.29 -35.13
N THR A 423 5.98 0.28 -35.89
CA THR A 423 4.85 0.36 -36.82
C THR A 423 3.53 0.47 -36.07
N LYS A 424 2.43 0.81 -36.72
CA LYS A 424 1.08 0.80 -36.10
C LYS A 424 0.72 -0.59 -35.54
N GLY A 425 1.19 -1.65 -36.21
CA GLY A 425 1.00 -3.04 -35.76
C GLY A 425 1.99 -3.52 -34.67
N GLY A 426 2.79 -2.62 -34.06
CA GLY A 426 3.66 -2.93 -32.93
C GLY A 426 5.04 -3.51 -33.26
N LYS A 427 5.40 -3.69 -34.56
CA LYS A 427 6.73 -4.18 -34.95
C LYS A 427 7.78 -3.09 -34.75
N PHE A 428 8.88 -3.44 -34.06
CA PHE A 428 10.02 -2.53 -33.87
C PHE A 428 10.72 -2.23 -35.19
N VAL A 429 11.06 -0.95 -35.39
CA VAL A 429 11.67 -0.44 -36.63
C VAL A 429 13.12 0.00 -36.43
N GLY A 430 13.41 0.63 -35.28
CA GLY A 430 14.74 1.10 -34.94
C GLY A 430 14.73 2.33 -34.06
N TYR A 431 15.95 2.83 -33.75
CA TYR A 431 16.16 4.03 -32.96
C TYR A 431 16.53 5.21 -33.87
N ILE A 432 15.89 6.36 -33.65
CA ILE A 432 16.18 7.60 -34.37
C ILE A 432 16.36 8.75 -33.39
N ASN A 433 17.22 9.71 -33.70
CA ASN A 433 17.35 10.92 -32.90
C ASN A 433 16.01 11.68 -32.82
N LYS A 434 15.61 12.14 -31.63
CA LYS A 434 14.36 12.86 -31.41
C LYS A 434 14.22 14.10 -32.29
N LYS A 435 15.34 14.75 -32.63
CA LYS A 435 15.36 15.94 -33.55
C LYS A 435 14.90 15.64 -34.98
N ALA A 436 14.85 14.35 -35.34
CA ALA A 436 14.45 13.91 -36.70
C ALA A 436 12.95 13.87 -36.92
N VAL A 437 12.15 13.98 -35.85
CA VAL A 437 10.71 13.74 -35.92
C VAL A 437 9.87 14.92 -35.44
N LYS A 438 8.67 15.06 -36.00
CA LYS A 438 7.58 15.91 -35.50
C LYS A 438 6.58 15.05 -34.77
N ARG A 439 6.20 15.45 -33.53
CA ARG A 439 5.15 14.83 -32.75
C ARG A 439 3.78 15.15 -33.35
N LEU A 440 2.89 14.16 -33.46
CA LEU A 440 1.56 14.28 -34.04
C LEU A 440 0.41 14.15 -33.02
N GLY A 441 0.69 13.64 -31.80
CA GLY A 441 -0.29 13.40 -30.76
C GLY A 441 0.02 12.15 -29.97
N SER A 442 -0.79 11.84 -28.93
CA SER A 442 -0.66 10.63 -28.13
C SER A 442 -0.91 9.38 -29.00
N ALA A 443 -0.11 8.32 -28.78
CA ALA A 443 -0.35 7.03 -29.43
C ALA A 443 -1.51 6.25 -28.77
N THR A 444 -1.91 6.66 -27.58
CA THR A 444 -3.02 6.07 -26.80
C THR A 444 -4.36 6.74 -27.07
N GLN A 445 -4.42 7.79 -27.90
CA GLN A 445 -5.72 8.33 -28.32
C GLN A 445 -6.46 7.25 -29.14
N PRO A 446 -7.65 6.85 -28.71
CA PRO A 446 -8.46 5.93 -29.52
C PRO A 446 -8.72 6.56 -30.88
N GLU A 447 -8.75 5.75 -31.96
CA GLU A 447 -9.13 6.19 -33.30
C GLU A 447 -10.60 6.61 -33.36
N GLN A 448 -11.34 6.25 -32.33
CA GLN A 448 -12.73 6.60 -32.07
C GLN A 448 -12.81 7.51 -30.86
N GLY A 449 -13.70 8.46 -30.87
CA GLY A 449 -14.04 9.29 -29.72
C GLY A 449 -14.69 8.47 -28.58
N LYS A 450 -15.06 9.16 -27.52
CA LYS A 450 -15.81 8.57 -26.42
C LYS A 450 -17.16 8.05 -26.93
N ALA A 451 -17.48 6.80 -26.57
CA ALA A 451 -18.81 6.26 -26.89
C ALA A 451 -19.89 6.96 -26.07
N TYR A 452 -20.97 7.36 -26.74
CA TYR A 452 -22.17 7.91 -26.11
C TYR A 452 -23.34 6.95 -26.36
N THR A 453 -24.13 6.70 -25.31
CA THR A 453 -25.37 5.93 -25.47
C THR A 453 -26.38 6.77 -26.23
N TYR A 454 -26.81 6.29 -27.40
CA TYR A 454 -27.80 7.00 -28.21
C TYR A 454 -29.24 6.56 -27.89
N GLY A 455 -29.46 5.29 -27.56
CA GLY A 455 -30.76 4.75 -27.07
C GLY A 455 -31.96 4.85 -28.00
N LYS A 456 -31.77 5.29 -29.25
CA LYS A 456 -32.86 5.48 -30.25
C LYS A 456 -32.69 4.56 -31.44
N ARG A 457 -33.79 4.06 -31.97
CA ARG A 457 -33.81 3.38 -33.29
C ARG A 457 -33.51 4.39 -34.40
N VAL A 458 -32.53 4.10 -35.22
CA VAL A 458 -32.19 4.96 -36.37
C VAL A 458 -32.44 4.22 -37.71
N LYS A 459 -33.09 4.90 -38.66
CA LYS A 459 -33.25 4.39 -40.03
C LYS A 459 -32.17 5.02 -40.90
N ILE A 460 -31.34 4.18 -41.50
CA ILE A 460 -30.32 4.67 -42.44
C ILE A 460 -30.99 5.09 -43.73
N LYS A 461 -30.97 6.39 -44.02
CA LYS A 461 -31.48 6.98 -45.29
C LYS A 461 -30.29 7.22 -46.20
N GLY A 462 -30.25 6.51 -47.32
CA GLY A 462 -29.26 6.74 -48.40
C GLY A 462 -28.30 5.57 -48.63
N LYS A 463 -28.05 5.29 -49.90
CA LYS A 463 -27.19 4.18 -50.40
C LYS A 463 -25.68 4.45 -50.27
N LYS A 464 -25.27 5.67 -49.88
CA LYS A 464 -23.85 6.09 -49.80
C LYS A 464 -23.13 5.69 -48.52
N TYR A 465 -23.83 5.28 -47.48
CA TYR A 465 -23.25 4.94 -46.16
C TYR A 465 -22.90 3.46 -46.06
N LYS A 466 -21.72 3.16 -45.57
CA LYS A 466 -21.24 1.79 -45.34
C LYS A 466 -21.28 1.50 -43.86
N LEU A 467 -21.81 0.34 -43.45
CA LEU A 467 -21.78 -0.15 -42.08
C LEU A 467 -20.48 -0.91 -41.85
N TYR A 468 -19.78 -0.59 -40.76
CA TYR A 468 -18.54 -1.24 -40.41
C TYR A 468 -18.68 -1.97 -39.06
N LYS A 469 -18.12 -3.20 -38.98
CA LYS A 469 -18.13 -4.01 -37.75
C LYS A 469 -17.28 -3.42 -36.64
N ASN A 470 -16.28 -2.64 -36.97
CA ASN A 470 -15.37 -2.01 -36.04
C ASN A 470 -14.64 -0.81 -36.68
N PHE A 471 -13.97 -0.01 -35.82
CA PHE A 471 -13.19 1.15 -36.29
C PHE A 471 -11.88 0.79 -37.03
N LYS A 472 -11.62 -0.48 -37.30
CA LYS A 472 -10.61 -0.92 -38.29
C LYS A 472 -11.19 -0.97 -39.68
N TRP A 473 -12.42 -0.47 -39.87
CA TRP A 473 -13.13 -0.32 -41.14
C TRP A 473 -13.32 -1.63 -41.93
N LYS A 474 -13.43 -2.76 -41.18
CA LYS A 474 -13.85 -4.03 -41.77
C LYS A 474 -15.34 -3.97 -42.09
N LYS A 475 -15.71 -4.21 -43.35
CA LYS A 475 -17.09 -4.25 -43.83
C LYS A 475 -17.85 -5.46 -43.29
#